data_6079298c122db1ff7b45a565bda7db22
#
_entry.id   6079298c122db1ff7b45a565bda7db22
#
_cell.length_a   1.000
_cell.length_b   1.000
_cell.length_c   1.000
_cell.angle_alpha   90.00
_cell.angle_beta   90.00
_cell.angle_gamma   90.00
#
_symmetry.space_group_name_H-M   'P 1'
#
loop_
_entity.id
_entity.type
_entity.pdbx_description
1 polymer ?
#
loop_
_entity_poly.entity_id
_entity_poly.type
_entity_poly.pdbx_seq_one_letter_code
_entity_poly.pdbx_strand_id
1 'polypeptide(L)'
;MIICYHTTSKGKSMTRVSRGVTARARHKKVIKRAKGYYGRRKNVFRVAVQAVERGMQYAYRDRKKRKSDFRGLWIQRINAGVRLHGLTYSQFISGLKKSSIEIDRKILADLAVNQPEAFKALVDKAQSAR
;
A
#
# COMPACT_ATOMS: atom_id res chain seq x y z
N MET A 1 -60.97 -46.78 -42.01
CA MET A 1 -60.26 -46.94 -40.71
C MET A 1 -59.02 -46.09 -40.80
N ILE A 2 -59.07 -44.84 -40.27
CA ILE A 2 -57.95 -43.83 -40.37
C ILE A 2 -57.21 -43.86 -39.06
N ILE A 3 -55.96 -44.25 -39.10
CA ILE A 3 -55.08 -44.29 -37.95
C ILE A 3 -54.40 -42.92 -37.85
N CYS A 4 -54.81 -42.09 -36.86
CA CYS A 4 -54.14 -40.84 -36.52
C CYS A 4 -52.88 -41.10 -35.71
N TYR A 5 -51.75 -40.89 -36.34
CA TYR A 5 -50.48 -40.84 -35.58
C TYR A 5 -50.36 -39.53 -34.79
N HIS A 6 -50.52 -39.61 -33.47
CA HIS A 6 -50.19 -38.50 -32.58
C HIS A 6 -48.67 -38.42 -32.42
N THR A 7 -48.01 -37.54 -33.13
CA THR A 7 -46.64 -37.16 -32.89
C THR A 7 -46.60 -36.24 -31.68
N THR A 8 -46.34 -36.80 -30.49
CA THR A 8 -45.98 -36.02 -29.31
C THR A 8 -44.63 -35.38 -29.55
N SER A 9 -44.59 -34.11 -29.93
CA SER A 9 -43.39 -33.29 -29.91
C SER A 9 -42.96 -33.10 -28.45
N LYS A 10 -41.99 -33.89 -27.99
CA LYS A 10 -41.27 -33.60 -26.74
C LYS A 10 -40.66 -32.20 -26.87
N GLY A 11 -41.31 -31.21 -26.31
CA GLY A 11 -40.76 -29.86 -26.19
C GLY A 11 -39.40 -29.95 -25.49
N LYS A 12 -38.33 -29.63 -26.22
CA LYS A 12 -37.01 -29.48 -25.61
C LYS A 12 -37.13 -28.39 -24.56
N SER A 13 -37.24 -28.77 -23.30
CA SER A 13 -37.11 -27.82 -22.20
C SER A 13 -35.69 -27.25 -22.23
N MET A 14 -35.57 -26.03 -22.68
CA MET A 14 -34.30 -25.33 -22.60
C MET A 14 -33.98 -25.09 -21.12
N THR A 15 -33.06 -25.90 -20.57
CA THR A 15 -32.57 -25.76 -19.22
C THR A 15 -31.85 -24.40 -19.11
N ARG A 16 -32.35 -23.54 -18.22
CA ARG A 16 -31.72 -22.24 -17.94
C ARG A 16 -30.35 -22.48 -17.35
N VAL A 17 -29.29 -21.87 -17.92
CA VAL A 17 -27.95 -21.93 -17.40
C VAL A 17 -27.93 -21.25 -16.03
N SER A 18 -27.66 -22.04 -14.97
CA SER A 18 -27.46 -21.51 -13.61
C SER A 18 -26.07 -20.86 -13.50
N ARG A 19 -25.96 -19.75 -12.78
CA ARG A 19 -24.72 -19.02 -12.49
C ARG A 19 -24.04 -18.27 -13.65
N GLY A 20 -24.59 -18.21 -14.87
CA GLY A 20 -23.97 -17.50 -15.99
C GLY A 20 -23.71 -16.02 -15.68
N VAL A 21 -24.70 -15.31 -15.16
CA VAL A 21 -24.59 -13.88 -14.81
C VAL A 21 -23.66 -13.66 -13.62
N THR A 22 -23.83 -14.44 -12.55
CA THR A 22 -23.04 -14.29 -11.30
C THR A 22 -21.56 -14.63 -11.51
N ALA A 23 -21.26 -15.68 -12.28
CA ALA A 23 -19.88 -16.05 -12.60
C ALA A 23 -19.19 -14.95 -13.42
N ARG A 24 -19.90 -14.42 -14.44
CA ARG A 24 -19.37 -13.32 -15.25
C ARG A 24 -19.13 -12.05 -14.43
N ALA A 25 -20.02 -11.71 -13.49
CA ALA A 25 -19.85 -10.58 -12.60
C ALA A 25 -18.61 -10.73 -11.71
N ARG A 26 -18.37 -11.92 -11.14
CA ARG A 26 -17.18 -12.24 -10.35
C ARG A 26 -15.90 -12.11 -11.20
N HIS A 27 -15.89 -12.66 -12.41
CA HIS A 27 -14.74 -12.54 -13.32
C HIS A 27 -14.45 -11.09 -13.69
N LYS A 28 -15.48 -10.31 -14.04
CA LYS A 28 -15.33 -8.89 -14.35
C LYS A 28 -14.76 -8.08 -13.17
N LYS A 29 -15.15 -8.41 -11.93
CA LYS A 29 -14.62 -7.76 -10.71
C LYS A 29 -13.10 -7.93 -10.59
N VAL A 30 -12.59 -9.14 -10.87
CA VAL A 30 -11.14 -9.40 -10.83
C VAL A 30 -10.43 -8.70 -11.98
N ILE A 31 -10.94 -8.83 -13.21
CA ILE A 31 -10.35 -8.17 -14.39
C ILE A 31 -10.32 -6.64 -14.22
N LYS A 32 -11.36 -6.05 -13.60
CA LYS A 32 -11.37 -4.61 -13.29
C LYS A 32 -10.22 -4.20 -12.36
N ARG A 33 -9.87 -5.04 -11.38
CA ARG A 33 -8.72 -4.81 -10.48
C ARG A 33 -7.36 -5.03 -11.16
N ALA A 34 -7.33 -5.87 -12.19
CA ALA A 34 -6.12 -6.16 -12.95
C ALA A 34 -5.82 -5.13 -14.06
N LYS A 35 -6.61 -4.07 -14.20
CA LYS A 35 -6.36 -3.01 -15.18
C LYS A 35 -4.96 -2.41 -14.96
N GLY A 36 -4.23 -2.17 -16.05
CA GLY A 36 -2.87 -1.63 -16.02
C GLY A 36 -1.77 -2.69 -15.88
N TYR A 37 -2.11 -3.97 -15.65
CA TYR A 37 -1.09 -5.02 -15.60
C TYR A 37 -0.56 -5.35 -16.99
N TYR A 38 0.69 -5.76 -17.04
CA TYR A 38 1.37 -6.07 -18.30
C TYR A 38 0.83 -7.33 -18.99
N GLY A 39 0.70 -7.27 -20.30
CA GLY A 39 0.36 -8.39 -21.16
C GLY A 39 -1.02 -9.02 -20.82
N ARG A 40 -1.04 -10.33 -20.79
CA ARG A 40 -2.28 -11.11 -20.52
C ARG A 40 -2.74 -11.09 -19.06
N ARG A 41 -1.95 -10.56 -18.15
CA ARG A 41 -2.32 -10.43 -16.73
C ARG A 41 -3.49 -9.48 -16.50
N LYS A 42 -3.81 -8.59 -17.45
CA LYS A 42 -4.92 -7.63 -17.35
C LYS A 42 -6.26 -8.13 -17.90
N ASN A 43 -6.26 -9.10 -18.82
CA ASN A 43 -7.46 -9.47 -19.60
C ASN A 43 -7.82 -10.96 -19.54
N VAL A 44 -6.89 -11.87 -19.22
CA VAL A 44 -7.14 -13.30 -19.07
C VAL A 44 -7.42 -13.62 -17.62
N PHE A 45 -8.64 -14.08 -17.31
CA PHE A 45 -9.10 -14.27 -15.92
C PHE A 45 -8.17 -15.15 -15.07
N ARG A 46 -7.76 -16.33 -15.56
CA ARG A 46 -6.90 -17.25 -14.81
C ARG A 46 -5.58 -16.61 -14.36
N VAL A 47 -4.94 -15.87 -15.27
CA VAL A 47 -3.67 -15.20 -14.99
C VAL A 47 -3.89 -13.93 -14.16
N ALA A 48 -5.00 -13.22 -14.42
CA ALA A 48 -5.37 -12.02 -13.68
C ALA A 48 -5.64 -12.29 -12.19
N VAL A 49 -6.29 -13.41 -11.86
CA VAL A 49 -6.55 -13.82 -10.46
C VAL A 49 -5.24 -13.92 -9.69
N GLN A 50 -4.30 -14.72 -10.20
CA GLN A 50 -3.00 -14.91 -9.54
C GLN A 50 -2.23 -13.61 -9.38
N ALA A 51 -2.24 -12.76 -10.42
CA ALA A 51 -1.56 -11.46 -10.38
C ALA A 51 -2.18 -10.51 -9.35
N VAL A 52 -3.52 -10.45 -9.27
CA VAL A 52 -4.24 -9.61 -8.30
C VAL A 52 -4.05 -10.13 -6.87
N GLU A 53 -4.12 -11.43 -6.64
CA GLU A 53 -3.89 -12.04 -5.31
C GLU A 53 -2.48 -11.75 -4.82
N ARG A 54 -1.47 -11.93 -5.68
CA ARG A 54 -0.08 -11.59 -5.34
C ARG A 54 0.08 -10.10 -5.06
N GLY A 55 -0.55 -9.24 -5.87
CA GLY A 55 -0.56 -7.79 -5.65
C GLY A 55 -1.17 -7.40 -4.30
N MET A 56 -2.26 -8.06 -3.89
CA MET A 56 -2.87 -7.82 -2.58
C MET A 56 -1.98 -8.27 -1.41
N GLN A 57 -1.29 -9.42 -1.55
CA GLN A 57 -0.30 -9.88 -0.56
C GLN A 57 0.85 -8.88 -0.41
N TYR A 58 1.39 -8.38 -1.53
CA TYR A 58 2.44 -7.35 -1.50
C TYR A 58 1.93 -6.04 -0.89
N ALA A 59 0.73 -5.60 -1.25
CA ALA A 59 0.15 -4.41 -0.66
C ALA A 59 -0.01 -4.50 0.87
N TYR A 60 -0.38 -5.67 1.40
CA TYR A 60 -0.42 -5.90 2.85
C TYR A 60 0.96 -5.82 3.49
N ARG A 61 1.93 -6.54 2.94
CA ARG A 61 3.32 -6.53 3.40
C ARG A 61 3.92 -5.13 3.38
N ASP A 62 3.75 -4.42 2.27
CA ASP A 62 4.40 -3.14 2.05
C ASP A 62 3.76 -2.01 2.86
N ARG A 63 2.47 -2.12 3.21
CA ARG A 63 1.87 -1.22 4.21
C ARG A 63 2.53 -1.34 5.59
N LYS A 64 2.94 -2.54 5.98
CA LYS A 64 3.71 -2.74 7.23
C LYS A 64 5.15 -2.23 7.09
N LYS A 65 5.80 -2.52 5.96
CA LYS A 65 7.17 -2.10 5.68
C LYS A 65 7.31 -0.58 5.58
N ARG A 66 6.32 0.12 5.04
CA ARG A 66 6.33 1.58 4.85
C ARG A 66 6.67 2.35 6.14
N LYS A 67 6.23 1.85 7.31
CA LYS A 67 6.51 2.49 8.60
C LYS A 67 8.01 2.51 8.91
N SER A 68 8.72 1.42 8.65
CA SER A 68 10.17 1.36 8.84
C SER A 68 10.93 2.15 7.77
N ASP A 69 10.46 2.13 6.53
CA ASP A 69 11.08 2.86 5.43
C ASP A 69 11.02 4.38 5.67
N PHE A 70 9.86 4.90 6.06
CA PHE A 70 9.72 6.32 6.42
C PHE A 70 10.52 6.70 7.67
N ARG A 71 10.57 5.83 8.68
CA ARG A 71 11.41 6.07 9.85
C ARG A 71 12.89 6.19 9.45
N GLY A 72 13.38 5.32 8.57
CA GLY A 72 14.75 5.41 8.04
C GLY A 72 15.00 6.73 7.31
N LEU A 73 14.05 7.17 6.47
CA LEU A 73 14.12 8.44 5.77
C LEU A 73 14.15 9.65 6.72
N TRP A 74 13.33 9.65 7.76
CA TRP A 74 13.35 10.73 8.77
C TRP A 74 14.68 10.80 9.50
N ILE A 75 15.24 9.65 9.88
CA ILE A 75 16.56 9.59 10.54
C ILE A 75 17.65 10.15 9.63
N GLN A 76 17.63 9.83 8.32
CA GLN A 76 18.59 10.39 7.37
C GLN A 76 18.48 11.92 7.27
N ARG A 77 17.28 12.46 7.17
CA ARG A 77 17.04 13.91 7.10
C ARG A 77 17.52 14.63 8.37
N ILE A 78 17.14 14.11 9.54
CA ILE A 78 17.58 14.67 10.82
C ILE A 78 19.11 14.61 10.92
N ASN A 79 19.73 13.47 10.58
CA ASN A 79 21.18 13.32 10.64
C ASN A 79 21.91 14.31 9.72
N ALA A 80 21.38 14.53 8.50
CA ALA A 80 21.93 15.53 7.59
C ALA A 80 21.86 16.94 8.19
N GLY A 81 20.70 17.34 8.72
CA GLY A 81 20.53 18.64 9.38
C GLY A 81 21.42 18.83 10.60
N VAL A 82 21.52 17.83 11.45
CA VAL A 82 22.36 17.91 12.68
C VAL A 82 23.85 17.97 12.36
N ARG A 83 24.31 17.29 11.30
CA ARG A 83 25.72 17.35 10.87
C ARG A 83 26.17 18.72 10.43
N LEU A 84 25.28 19.54 9.89
CA LEU A 84 25.59 20.95 9.58
C LEU A 84 25.97 21.77 10.82
N HIS A 85 25.52 21.31 11.99
CA HIS A 85 25.83 21.94 13.29
C HIS A 85 26.92 21.17 14.11
N GLY A 86 27.63 20.23 13.45
CA GLY A 86 28.76 19.51 14.07
C GLY A 86 28.37 18.38 15.03
N LEU A 87 27.11 17.99 15.12
CA LEU A 87 26.67 16.90 15.98
C LEU A 87 26.35 15.63 15.17
N THR A 88 26.34 14.49 15.87
CA THR A 88 25.82 13.24 15.31
C THR A 88 24.36 13.04 15.72
N TYR A 89 23.63 12.24 14.96
CA TYR A 89 22.23 11.89 15.25
C TYR A 89 22.05 11.35 16.68
N SER A 90 22.95 10.45 17.12
CA SER A 90 22.87 9.84 18.46
C SER A 90 23.05 10.87 19.57
N GLN A 91 23.98 11.79 19.41
CA GLN A 91 24.24 12.88 20.35
C GLN A 91 23.04 13.81 20.46
N PHE A 92 22.45 14.19 19.31
CA PHE A 92 21.26 15.04 19.26
C PHE A 92 20.07 14.39 19.97
N ILE A 93 19.74 13.14 19.66
CA ILE A 93 18.63 12.43 20.31
C ILE A 93 18.87 12.23 21.81
N SER A 94 20.12 11.97 22.21
CA SER A 94 20.48 11.88 23.63
C SER A 94 20.31 13.24 24.35
N GLY A 95 20.72 14.34 23.71
CA GLY A 95 20.54 15.69 24.24
C GLY A 95 19.08 16.06 24.40
N LEU A 96 18.22 15.79 23.40
CA LEU A 96 16.78 16.02 23.48
C LEU A 96 16.14 15.24 24.62
N LYS A 97 16.53 13.98 24.83
CA LYS A 97 16.03 13.17 25.94
C LYS A 97 16.45 13.74 27.30
N LYS A 98 17.70 14.20 27.46
CA LYS A 98 18.18 14.84 28.70
C LYS A 98 17.43 16.15 28.96
N SER A 99 17.11 16.92 27.92
CA SER A 99 16.29 18.14 28.01
C SER A 99 14.80 17.88 28.22
N SER A 100 14.36 16.62 28.34
CA SER A 100 12.94 16.23 28.45
C SER A 100 12.08 16.74 27.29
N ILE A 101 12.67 16.87 26.10
CA ILE A 101 11.97 17.30 24.89
C ILE A 101 11.53 16.06 24.12
N GLU A 102 10.22 15.79 24.12
CA GLU A 102 9.61 14.67 23.38
C GLU A 102 8.99 15.16 22.08
N ILE A 103 9.71 15.00 20.97
CA ILE A 103 9.23 15.34 19.63
C ILE A 103 9.38 14.12 18.71
N ASP A 104 8.36 13.87 17.88
CA ASP A 104 8.39 12.79 16.91
C ASP A 104 9.43 13.02 15.81
N ARG A 105 10.06 11.93 15.36
CA ARG A 105 11.04 11.97 14.26
C ARG A 105 10.47 12.55 12.97
N LYS A 106 9.18 12.37 12.71
CA LYS A 106 8.49 12.96 11.56
C LYS A 106 8.54 14.49 11.63
N ILE A 107 8.19 15.05 12.78
CA ILE A 107 8.21 16.50 13.01
C ILE A 107 9.64 17.04 12.96
N LEU A 108 10.60 16.36 13.61
CA LEU A 108 12.02 16.75 13.55
C LEU A 108 12.58 16.75 12.11
N ALA A 109 12.20 15.77 11.31
CA ALA A 109 12.62 15.69 9.91
C ALA A 109 11.97 16.79 9.04
N ASP A 110 10.75 17.18 9.35
CA ASP A 110 10.05 18.28 8.69
C ASP A 110 10.67 19.63 9.04
N LEU A 111 10.94 19.87 10.33
CA LEU A 111 11.64 21.07 10.80
C LEU A 111 13.03 21.21 10.16
N ALA A 112 13.77 20.10 10.04
CA ALA A 112 15.12 20.14 9.46
C ALA A 112 15.12 20.57 7.98
N VAL A 113 14.01 20.35 7.23
CA VAL A 113 13.90 20.71 5.81
C VAL A 113 13.22 22.06 5.63
N ASN A 114 12.11 22.29 6.31
CA ASN A 114 11.22 23.44 6.06
C ASN A 114 11.48 24.63 7.01
N GLN A 115 12.02 24.38 8.19
CA GLN A 115 12.24 25.43 9.22
C GLN A 115 13.62 25.27 9.88
N PRO A 116 14.71 25.59 9.16
CA PRO A 116 16.07 25.36 9.67
C PRO A 116 16.39 26.19 10.93
N GLU A 117 15.80 27.36 11.09
CA GLU A 117 16.01 28.21 12.29
C GLU A 117 15.42 27.57 13.55
N ALA A 118 14.18 27.05 13.45
CA ALA A 118 13.53 26.34 14.55
C ALA A 118 14.29 25.04 14.89
N PHE A 119 14.79 24.35 13.86
CA PHE A 119 15.61 23.16 14.04
C PHE A 119 16.94 23.48 14.74
N LYS A 120 17.62 24.58 14.39
CA LYS A 120 18.83 25.03 15.02
C LYS A 120 18.62 25.31 16.52
N ALA A 121 17.54 25.97 16.90
CA ALA A 121 17.19 26.21 18.30
C ALA A 121 17.05 24.89 19.11
N LEU A 122 16.56 23.82 18.49
CA LEU A 122 16.51 22.49 19.11
C LEU A 122 17.89 21.85 19.22
N VAL A 123 18.76 22.06 18.23
CA VAL A 123 20.13 21.58 18.24
C VAL A 123 20.92 22.26 19.38
N ASP A 124 20.79 23.58 19.53
CA ASP A 124 21.47 24.35 20.59
C ASP A 124 21.03 23.89 21.99
N LYS A 125 19.72 23.65 22.18
CA LYS A 125 19.21 23.07 23.44
C LYS A 125 19.71 21.65 23.70
N ALA A 126 19.81 20.82 22.68
CA ALA A 126 20.35 19.47 22.83
C ALA A 126 21.86 19.48 23.11
N GLN A 127 22.56 20.48 22.63
CA GLN A 127 23.99 20.68 22.85
C GLN A 127 24.28 21.17 24.26
N SER A 128 23.47 22.09 24.80
CA SER A 128 23.63 22.62 26.17
C SER A 128 23.27 21.59 27.25
N ALA A 129 22.44 20.59 26.95
CA ALA A 129 22.07 19.51 27.89
C ALA A 129 23.03 18.30 27.87
N ARG A 130 24.06 18.35 27.08
CA ARG A 130 25.02 17.26 26.88
C ARG A 130 26.07 17.22 27.98
#